data_954ab7a55bc75f892a3de3be2bccc00d
#
_entry.id   954ab7a55bc75f892a3de3be2bccc00d
#
_cell.length_a   1.000
_cell.length_b   1.000
_cell.length_c   1.000
_cell.angle_alpha   90.00
_cell.angle_beta   90.00
_cell.angle_gamma   90.00
#
_symmetry.space_group_name_H-M   'P 1'
#
loop_
_entity.id
_entity.type
_entity.pdbx_description
1 polymer ?
#
loop_
_entity_poly.entity_id
_entity_poly.type
_entity_poly.pdbx_seq_one_letter_code
_entity_poly.pdbx_strand_id
1 'polypeptide(L)'
;MASEVLKVALKATLTNSESVLINGVSGHTYTILSITFTETAGAAETFDLYIDDDGGGTDYEIYSDQALGANATFEHTSKFVIEGTDHLCAATASSANVDVVVSYLDQTL
;
A
#
# COMPACT_ATOMS: atom_id res chain seq x y z
N MET A 1 8.92 25.76 3.73
CA MET A 1 7.68 25.90 4.50
C MET A 1 7.10 24.52 4.80
N ALA A 2 6.72 24.31 6.03
CA ALA A 2 6.08 23.06 6.44
C ALA A 2 4.65 22.99 5.88
N SER A 3 4.22 21.80 5.47
CA SER A 3 2.85 21.56 5.05
C SER A 3 2.37 20.21 5.53
N GLU A 4 1.05 20.08 5.65
CA GLU A 4 0.38 18.82 6.00
C GLU A 4 -0.85 18.71 5.12
N VAL A 5 -0.96 17.60 4.38
CA VAL A 5 -2.06 17.38 3.45
C VAL A 5 -2.57 15.96 3.61
N LEU A 6 -3.88 15.83 3.84
CA LEU A 6 -4.54 14.52 3.80
C LEU A 6 -4.71 14.11 2.35
N LYS A 7 -4.32 12.88 2.03
CA LYS A 7 -4.33 12.34 0.67
C LYS A 7 -4.90 10.94 0.63
N VAL A 8 -5.26 10.52 -0.57
CA VAL A 8 -5.67 9.15 -0.84
C VAL A 8 -4.90 8.62 -2.04
N ALA A 9 -4.43 7.39 -1.95
CA ALA A 9 -3.87 6.65 -3.07
C ALA A 9 -4.85 5.54 -3.46
N LEU A 10 -5.15 5.43 -4.73
CA LEU A 10 -6.10 4.47 -5.26
C LEU A 10 -5.39 3.57 -6.27
N LYS A 11 -5.55 2.26 -6.11
CA LYS A 11 -5.02 1.29 -7.07
C LYS A 11 -6.09 0.25 -7.36
N ALA A 12 -6.55 0.22 -8.60
CA ALA A 12 -7.48 -0.79 -9.07
C ALA A 12 -6.71 -2.01 -9.57
N THR A 13 -7.24 -3.18 -9.33
CA THR A 13 -6.82 -4.42 -9.97
C THR A 13 -5.32 -4.72 -9.76
N LEU A 14 -4.95 -5.01 -8.52
CA LEU A 14 -3.59 -5.50 -8.22
C LEU A 14 -3.32 -6.78 -9.02
N THR A 15 -2.08 -6.94 -9.43
CA THR A 15 -1.61 -8.13 -10.13
C THR A 15 -0.45 -8.76 -9.36
N ASN A 16 0.12 -9.84 -9.91
CA ASN A 16 1.31 -10.47 -9.34
C ASN A 16 2.61 -9.70 -9.65
N SER A 17 2.50 -8.54 -10.28
CA SER A 17 3.61 -7.60 -10.42
C SER A 17 3.52 -6.54 -9.34
N GLU A 18 4.68 -6.03 -8.90
CA GLU A 18 4.73 -4.97 -7.91
C GLU A 18 3.94 -3.74 -8.37
N SER A 19 3.07 -3.24 -7.51
CA SER A 19 2.40 -1.95 -7.70
C SER A 19 2.87 -0.99 -6.63
N VAL A 20 3.30 0.20 -7.04
CA VAL A 20 3.69 1.27 -6.11
C VAL A 20 2.44 2.04 -5.71
N LEU A 21 2.07 1.96 -4.43
CA LEU A 21 0.91 2.68 -3.89
C LEU A 21 1.28 4.11 -3.54
N ILE A 22 2.44 4.29 -2.91
CA ILE A 22 3.00 5.61 -2.61
C ILE A 22 4.43 5.63 -3.10
N ASN A 23 4.72 6.54 -4.02
CA ASN A 23 6.08 6.79 -4.52
C ASN A 23 6.69 7.91 -3.66
N GLY A 24 7.47 7.54 -2.66
CA GLY A 24 8.04 8.48 -1.71
C GLY A 24 8.96 9.50 -2.37
N VAL A 25 8.93 10.71 -1.83
CA VAL A 25 9.73 11.84 -2.32
C VAL A 25 10.59 12.36 -1.18
N SER A 26 11.85 12.68 -1.48
CA SER A 26 12.79 13.26 -0.53
C SER A 26 12.18 14.51 0.13
N GLY A 27 12.34 14.64 1.42
CA GLY A 27 11.78 15.76 2.20
C GLY A 27 10.34 15.56 2.65
N HIS A 28 9.72 14.45 2.28
CA HIS A 28 8.35 14.11 2.69
C HIS A 28 8.35 13.01 3.75
N THR A 29 7.34 13.06 4.61
CA THR A 29 7.03 12.00 5.58
C THR A 29 5.55 11.67 5.41
N TYR A 30 5.24 10.39 5.26
CA TYR A 30 3.87 9.92 5.03
C TYR A 30 3.41 9.10 6.22
N THR A 31 2.34 9.53 6.87
CA THR A 31 1.70 8.74 7.93
C THR A 31 0.53 7.99 7.33
N ILE A 32 0.60 6.68 7.33
CA ILE A 32 -0.47 5.84 6.81
C ILE A 32 -1.55 5.71 7.86
N LEU A 33 -2.78 6.09 7.50
CA LEU A 33 -3.92 6.10 8.42
C LEU A 33 -4.74 4.83 8.30
N SER A 34 -5.01 4.38 7.08
CA SER A 34 -5.72 3.13 6.83
C SER A 34 -5.45 2.63 5.42
N ILE A 35 -5.55 1.32 5.23
CA ILE A 35 -5.46 0.69 3.92
C ILE A 35 -6.57 -0.35 3.84
N THR A 36 -7.35 -0.34 2.75
CA THR A 36 -8.32 -1.39 2.47
C THR A 36 -7.92 -2.15 1.22
N PHE A 37 -8.06 -3.48 1.27
CA PHE A 37 -7.86 -4.38 0.13
C PHE A 37 -9.18 -5.10 -0.09
N THR A 38 -9.78 -4.93 -1.25
CA THR A 38 -11.08 -5.55 -1.58
C THR A 38 -10.93 -6.46 -2.78
N GLU A 39 -11.28 -7.73 -2.62
CA GLU A 39 -11.29 -8.70 -3.71
C GLU A 39 -12.60 -8.55 -4.49
N THR A 40 -12.53 -8.30 -5.79
CA THR A 40 -13.70 -7.93 -6.60
C THR A 40 -14.08 -8.96 -7.67
N ALA A 41 -13.31 -10.05 -7.81
CA ALA A 41 -13.58 -11.07 -8.84
C ALA A 41 -14.35 -12.28 -8.31
N GLY A 42 -14.58 -12.39 -7.01
CA GLY A 42 -15.27 -13.53 -6.41
C GLY A 42 -14.39 -14.77 -6.24
N ALA A 43 -13.08 -14.59 -6.17
CA ALA A 43 -12.11 -15.69 -5.99
C ALA A 43 -11.14 -15.33 -4.87
N ALA A 44 -10.88 -16.28 -3.97
CA ALA A 44 -9.93 -16.07 -2.87
C ALA A 44 -8.52 -15.79 -3.41
N GLU A 45 -7.80 -14.92 -2.73
CA GLU A 45 -6.47 -14.48 -3.12
C GLU A 45 -5.58 -14.30 -1.89
N THR A 46 -4.28 -14.11 -2.11
CA THR A 46 -3.35 -13.63 -1.07
C THR A 46 -2.64 -12.39 -1.60
N PHE A 47 -2.19 -11.53 -0.69
CA PHE A 47 -1.47 -10.33 -1.08
C PHE A 47 -0.30 -10.07 -0.15
N ASP A 48 0.67 -9.31 -0.66
CA ASP A 48 1.80 -8.78 0.08
C ASP A 48 1.66 -7.26 0.12
N LEU A 49 1.98 -6.67 1.28
CA LEU A 49 2.12 -5.23 1.46
C LEU A 49 3.49 -5.00 2.08
N TYR A 50 4.30 -4.16 1.48
CA TYR A 50 5.67 -3.97 1.95
C TYR A 50 6.17 -2.56 1.68
N ILE A 51 7.23 -2.18 2.41
CA ILE A 51 7.98 -0.95 2.16
C ILE A 51 9.23 -1.33 1.39
N ASP A 52 9.40 -0.74 0.22
CA ASP A 52 10.59 -0.91 -0.62
C ASP A 52 11.55 0.23 -0.30
N ASP A 53 12.65 -0.09 0.38
CA ASP A 53 13.63 0.88 0.82
C ASP A 53 14.25 1.61 -0.39
N ASP A 54 14.12 2.93 -0.41
CA ASP A 54 14.59 3.80 -1.51
C ASP A 54 14.05 3.41 -2.89
N GLY A 55 12.93 2.67 -2.95
CA GLY A 55 12.30 2.33 -4.21
C GLY A 55 13.06 1.34 -5.08
N GLY A 56 13.90 0.53 -4.49
CA GLY A 56 14.71 -0.46 -5.21
C GLY A 56 15.69 -1.18 -4.31
N GLY A 57 15.56 -1.00 -3.01
CA GLY A 57 16.40 -1.66 -2.01
C GLY A 57 15.74 -2.90 -1.43
N THR A 58 15.92 -3.09 -0.13
CA THR A 58 15.32 -4.21 0.60
C THR A 58 13.83 -3.98 0.79
N ASP A 59 13.04 -5.03 0.60
CA ASP A 59 11.60 -5.00 0.87
C ASP A 59 11.35 -5.42 2.31
N TYR A 60 10.63 -4.59 3.04
CA TYR A 60 10.23 -4.86 4.42
C TYR A 60 8.73 -5.18 4.43
N GLU A 61 8.40 -6.47 4.64
CA GLU A 61 7.02 -6.94 4.57
C GLU A 61 6.21 -6.49 5.78
N ILE A 62 5.05 -5.89 5.50
CA ILE A 62 4.04 -5.61 6.52
C ILE A 62 3.06 -6.78 6.57
N TYR A 63 2.64 -7.26 5.41
CA TYR A 63 1.88 -8.49 5.25
C TYR A 63 2.53 -9.34 4.17
N SER A 64 2.75 -10.61 4.46
CA SER A 64 3.29 -11.59 3.51
C SER A 64 2.27 -12.71 3.34
N ASP A 65 1.82 -12.92 2.10
CA ASP A 65 0.81 -13.92 1.77
C ASP A 65 -0.44 -13.81 2.67
N GLN A 66 -0.91 -12.57 2.89
CA GLN A 66 -2.11 -12.33 3.68
C GLN A 66 -3.34 -12.83 2.93
N ALA A 67 -4.12 -13.70 3.56
CA ALA A 67 -5.32 -14.25 2.95
C ALA A 67 -6.39 -13.17 2.78
N LEU A 68 -7.05 -13.18 1.62
CA LEU A 68 -8.16 -12.30 1.28
C LEU A 68 -9.24 -13.17 0.63
N GLY A 69 -10.37 -13.34 1.30
CA GLY A 69 -11.45 -14.17 0.81
C GLY A 69 -12.14 -13.59 -0.42
N ALA A 70 -12.90 -14.44 -1.10
CA ALA A 70 -13.69 -14.01 -2.26
C ALA A 70 -14.67 -12.90 -1.86
N ASN A 71 -14.66 -11.79 -2.59
CA ASN A 71 -15.48 -10.60 -2.33
C ASN A 71 -15.30 -10.01 -0.92
N ALA A 72 -14.20 -10.32 -0.25
CA ALA A 72 -13.92 -9.83 1.09
C ALA A 72 -13.10 -8.56 1.05
N THR A 73 -13.14 -7.82 2.15
CA THR A 73 -12.29 -6.65 2.39
C THR A 73 -11.40 -6.94 3.60
N PHE A 74 -10.11 -6.71 3.43
CA PHE A 74 -9.13 -6.70 4.52
C PHE A 74 -8.80 -5.24 4.83
N GLU A 75 -8.86 -4.88 6.10
CA GLU A 75 -8.61 -3.50 6.53
C GLU A 75 -7.42 -3.45 7.48
N HIS A 76 -6.45 -2.60 7.13
CA HIS A 76 -5.32 -2.27 7.99
C HIS A 76 -5.57 -0.91 8.60
N THR A 77 -5.61 -0.82 9.93
CA THR A 77 -5.91 0.44 10.64
C THR A 77 -4.80 0.89 11.58
N SER A 78 -3.77 0.09 11.79
CA SER A 78 -2.61 0.50 12.58
C SER A 78 -1.76 1.49 11.79
N LYS A 79 -1.44 2.61 12.41
CA LYS A 79 -0.67 3.67 11.76
C LYS A 79 0.79 3.28 11.67
N PHE A 80 1.42 3.61 10.54
CA PHE A 80 2.86 3.52 10.37
C PHE A 80 3.35 4.65 9.46
N VAL A 81 4.65 4.85 9.44
CA VAL A 81 5.26 5.99 8.75
C VAL A 81 6.19 5.49 7.66
N ILE A 82 6.12 6.15 6.51
CA ILE A 82 7.06 6.00 5.40
C ILE A 82 7.72 7.35 5.20
N GLU A 83 9.02 7.39 5.01
CA GLU A 83 9.71 8.66 4.84
C GLU A 83 10.66 8.67 3.65
N GLY A 84 10.85 9.86 3.11
CA GLY A 84 11.80 10.09 2.02
C GLY A 84 11.43 9.30 0.79
N THR A 85 12.43 8.70 0.17
CA THR A 85 12.30 7.99 -1.10
C THR A 85 11.83 6.54 -0.99
N ASP A 86 11.40 6.10 0.18
CA ASP A 86 10.82 4.76 0.35
C ASP A 86 9.49 4.66 -0.40
N HIS A 87 9.19 3.48 -0.93
CA HIS A 87 7.91 3.22 -1.60
C HIS A 87 7.03 2.31 -0.75
N LEU A 88 5.73 2.56 -0.75
CA LEU A 88 4.75 1.59 -0.26
C LEU A 88 4.25 0.80 -1.44
N CYS A 89 4.42 -0.52 -1.40
CA CYS A 89 4.14 -1.40 -2.53
C CYS A 89 3.23 -2.55 -2.12
N ALA A 90 2.52 -3.09 -3.09
CA ALA A 90 1.68 -4.27 -2.91
C ALA A 90 1.65 -5.12 -4.17
N ALA A 91 1.35 -6.40 -3.99
CA ALA A 91 1.17 -7.35 -5.09
C ALA A 91 0.29 -8.50 -4.61
N THR A 92 -0.38 -9.17 -5.54
CA THR A 92 -1.13 -10.39 -5.25
C THR A 92 -0.34 -11.61 -5.74
N ALA A 93 -0.70 -12.82 -5.27
CA ALA A 93 0.00 -14.05 -5.66
C ALA A 93 -0.22 -14.40 -7.14
N SER A 94 -1.36 -13.99 -7.69
CA SER A 94 -1.70 -14.24 -9.09
C SER A 94 -2.31 -12.98 -9.70
N SER A 95 -2.56 -13.00 -11.01
CA SER A 95 -3.31 -11.94 -11.67
C SER A 95 -4.71 -11.90 -11.07
N ALA A 96 -5.01 -10.86 -10.29
CA ALA A 96 -6.22 -10.81 -9.47
C ALA A 96 -6.92 -9.48 -9.65
N ASN A 97 -8.12 -9.37 -9.10
CA ASN A 97 -8.88 -8.13 -9.06
C ASN A 97 -9.02 -7.69 -7.59
N VAL A 98 -7.95 -7.09 -7.07
CA VAL A 98 -7.93 -6.53 -5.72
C VAL A 98 -7.76 -5.03 -5.82
N ASP A 99 -8.73 -4.30 -5.32
CA ASP A 99 -8.66 -2.83 -5.26
C ASP A 99 -8.10 -2.39 -3.93
N VAL A 100 -7.23 -1.38 -3.96
CA VAL A 100 -6.57 -0.86 -2.76
C VAL A 100 -6.88 0.62 -2.61
N VAL A 101 -7.24 1.00 -1.39
CA VAL A 101 -7.42 2.41 -1.00
C VAL A 101 -6.51 2.69 0.19
N VAL A 102 -5.63 3.67 0.05
CA VAL A 102 -4.72 4.11 1.12
C VAL A 102 -5.06 5.55 1.49
N SER A 103 -5.41 5.75 2.76
CA SER A 103 -5.59 7.11 3.29
C SER A 103 -4.36 7.48 4.10
N TYR A 104 -3.77 8.63 3.84
CA TYR A 104 -2.52 9.00 4.48
C TYR A 104 -2.36 10.52 4.60
N LEU A 105 -1.44 10.91 5.49
CA LEU A 105 -1.05 12.31 5.69
C LEU A 105 0.33 12.49 5.09
N ASP A 106 0.48 13.48 4.21
CA ASP A 106 1.75 13.85 3.59
C ASP A 106 2.25 15.13 4.25
N GLN A 107 3.41 15.06 4.88
CA GLN A 107 4.02 16.17 5.59
C GLN A 107 5.35 16.54 4.96
N THR A 108 5.60 17.84 4.84
CA THR A 108 6.90 18.39 4.43
C THR A 108 7.39 19.36 5.49
N LEU A 109 8.69 19.49 5.58
CA LEU A 109 9.30 20.44 6.52
C LEU A 109 9.88 21.66 5.82
#